data_6e6164b2e92a2e03744e47998b3cb8cd
#
_entry.id   6e6164b2e92a2e03744e47998b3cb8cd
#
_cell.length_a   1.000
_cell.length_b   1.000
_cell.length_c   1.000
_cell.angle_alpha   90.00
_cell.angle_beta   90.00
_cell.angle_gamma   90.00
#
_symmetry.space_group_name_H-M   'P 1'
#
loop_
_entity.id
_entity.type
_entity.pdbx_description
1 polymer ?
#
loop_
_entity_poly.entity_id
_entity_poly.type
_entity_poly.pdbx_seq_one_letter_code
_entity_poly.pdbx_strand_id
1 'polypeptide(L)'
;MKATGVVVEYNPFHNGHLHHLRETRIATGADIVVAVMSGHFLQRGEPALVSKWSRTKMALEAGVDVVIELPYSFATQHAEIFSKGAITLLDRIGCESFCFGSEDGDIHAFDNTIQFIHTNQEQYDKYIRDFIQEGMSYPSALAGAYQRLEKKGSVIDLSKPNNILGFHYVEARNRFSSSLKAYTISRESAGYHDEHFASPSIASATSIRKSIFADGQNHEINSYLPDSSVQELYSYKDEYGSFHRWENYWTLLQYKILSSSKAELQDIYEIEEGIENRMVEYAKSSVSFEDFMTNLKTKRYTWTRLQRMLLHILTDTHKENMRKRHAHPEYIRLLGMNKKGREFIHQQKKDLSLPLISKLSSADQKAISLDVKAAEIYSLGLQNSSARKKLLHQEWSQPPIMI
;
A
#
# COMPACT_ATOMS: atom_id res chain seq x y z
N MET A 1 -23.58 4.65 14.42
CA MET A 1 -23.16 4.97 13.04
C MET A 1 -22.59 3.73 12.42
N LYS A 2 -23.12 3.30 11.27
CA LYS A 2 -22.63 2.15 10.55
C LYS A 2 -21.36 2.53 9.78
N ALA A 3 -20.21 1.95 10.14
CA ALA A 3 -18.94 2.27 9.53
C ALA A 3 -18.43 1.12 8.62
N THR A 4 -17.94 1.48 7.45
CA THR A 4 -17.26 0.55 6.53
C THR A 4 -15.84 1.00 6.26
N GLY A 5 -14.93 0.05 6.10
CA GLY A 5 -13.53 0.29 5.81
C GLY A 5 -13.19 0.14 4.34
N VAL A 6 -12.22 0.89 3.88
CA VAL A 6 -11.53 0.69 2.60
C VAL A 6 -10.03 0.68 2.83
N VAL A 7 -9.30 -0.15 2.09
CA VAL A 7 -7.84 -0.22 2.16
C VAL A 7 -7.27 0.42 0.91
N VAL A 8 -6.43 1.44 1.06
CA VAL A 8 -6.10 2.34 -0.04
C VAL A 8 -4.65 2.83 -0.01
N GLU A 9 -4.18 3.28 -1.17
CA GLU A 9 -2.90 3.97 -1.33
C GLU A 9 -3.07 5.41 -1.83
N TYR A 10 -4.06 5.65 -2.71
CA TYR A 10 -4.38 6.96 -3.31
C TYR A 10 -3.14 7.65 -3.91
N ASN A 11 -2.53 7.02 -4.87
CA ASN A 11 -1.23 7.45 -5.43
C ASN A 11 -1.27 7.90 -6.90
N PRO A 12 -1.89 9.05 -7.23
CA PRO A 12 -2.73 9.92 -6.40
C PRO A 12 -4.18 9.41 -6.31
N PHE A 13 -5.05 10.13 -5.57
CA PHE A 13 -6.50 9.92 -5.58
C PHE A 13 -7.05 10.31 -6.96
N HIS A 14 -7.77 9.42 -7.63
CA HIS A 14 -8.29 9.59 -8.99
C HIS A 14 -9.77 9.18 -9.11
N ASN A 15 -10.39 9.43 -10.27
CA ASN A 15 -11.82 9.17 -10.49
C ASN A 15 -12.23 7.72 -10.24
N GLY A 16 -11.36 6.74 -10.49
CA GLY A 16 -11.61 5.35 -10.13
C GLY A 16 -11.73 5.12 -8.62
N HIS A 17 -10.98 5.87 -7.79
CA HIS A 17 -11.14 5.83 -6.34
C HIS A 17 -12.43 6.53 -5.89
N LEU A 18 -12.81 7.62 -6.55
CA LEU A 18 -14.09 8.30 -6.28
C LEU A 18 -15.28 7.39 -6.60
N HIS A 19 -15.23 6.68 -7.72
CA HIS A 19 -16.23 5.67 -8.08
C HIS A 19 -16.30 4.58 -7.02
N HIS A 20 -15.16 3.97 -6.66
CA HIS A 20 -15.09 2.96 -5.62
C HIS A 20 -15.68 3.44 -4.28
N LEU A 21 -15.41 4.67 -3.88
CA LEU A 21 -15.96 5.26 -2.65
C LEU A 21 -17.48 5.37 -2.69
N ARG A 22 -18.05 5.80 -3.82
CA ARG A 22 -19.51 5.91 -4.03
C ARG A 22 -20.18 4.54 -3.98
N GLU A 23 -19.65 3.59 -4.73
CA GLU A 23 -20.17 2.22 -4.77
C GLU A 23 -20.03 1.52 -3.41
N THR A 24 -18.95 1.78 -2.67
CA THR A 24 -18.79 1.30 -1.29
C THR A 24 -19.95 1.74 -0.40
N ARG A 25 -20.35 3.01 -0.47
CA ARG A 25 -21.49 3.51 0.32
C ARG A 25 -22.80 2.84 -0.08
N ILE A 26 -23.03 2.66 -1.38
CA ILE A 26 -24.22 2.01 -1.92
C ILE A 26 -24.27 0.55 -1.47
N ALA A 27 -23.22 -0.20 -1.69
CA ALA A 27 -23.17 -1.64 -1.41
C ALA A 27 -23.27 -1.96 0.09
N THR A 28 -22.68 -1.11 0.95
CA THR A 28 -22.65 -1.36 2.40
C THR A 28 -23.76 -0.64 3.15
N GLY A 29 -24.36 0.40 2.60
CA GLY A 29 -25.28 1.30 3.29
C GLY A 29 -24.63 2.02 4.49
N ALA A 30 -23.33 2.33 4.39
CA ALA A 30 -22.55 2.90 5.49
C ALA A 30 -22.78 4.41 5.63
N ASP A 31 -22.90 4.86 6.89
CA ASP A 31 -22.91 6.28 7.27
C ASP A 31 -21.49 6.88 7.17
N ILE A 32 -20.49 6.06 7.54
CA ILE A 32 -19.08 6.43 7.70
C ILE A 32 -18.20 5.54 6.82
N VAL A 33 -17.26 6.14 6.08
CA VAL A 33 -16.20 5.42 5.41
C VAL A 33 -14.85 5.74 6.06
N VAL A 34 -14.19 4.69 6.54
CA VAL A 34 -12.85 4.74 7.13
C VAL A 34 -11.83 4.23 6.11
N ALA A 35 -10.87 5.06 5.71
CA ALA A 35 -9.76 4.65 4.87
C ALA A 35 -8.54 4.28 5.71
N VAL A 36 -8.06 3.03 5.59
CA VAL A 36 -6.74 2.62 6.04
C VAL A 36 -5.79 2.85 4.88
N MET A 37 -4.90 3.83 5.01
CA MET A 37 -4.05 4.31 3.93
C MET A 37 -2.57 4.09 4.22
N SER A 38 -1.83 3.53 3.26
CA SER A 38 -0.37 3.43 3.32
C SER A 38 0.28 4.80 3.58
N GLY A 39 1.32 4.82 4.42
CA GLY A 39 2.09 6.01 4.73
C GLY A 39 2.85 6.59 3.53
N HIS A 40 4.08 7.04 3.73
CA HIS A 40 4.90 7.65 2.66
C HIS A 40 5.42 6.65 1.63
N PHE A 41 5.50 5.37 1.99
CA PHE A 41 5.86 4.28 1.08
C PHE A 41 4.73 3.28 0.97
N LEU A 42 4.63 2.65 -0.20
CA LEU A 42 3.48 1.88 -0.63
C LEU A 42 3.78 0.38 -0.62
N GLN A 43 2.75 -0.43 -0.78
CA GLN A 43 2.78 -1.89 -0.75
C GLN A 43 3.81 -2.48 -1.73
N ARG A 44 3.98 -1.85 -2.89
CA ARG A 44 4.94 -2.26 -3.91
C ARG A 44 6.37 -1.80 -3.65
N GLY A 45 6.64 -1.14 -2.51
CA GLY A 45 7.94 -0.58 -2.20
C GLY A 45 8.23 0.72 -2.94
N GLU A 46 7.23 1.41 -3.47
CA GLU A 46 7.38 2.71 -4.13
C GLU A 46 7.21 3.86 -3.15
N PRO A 47 7.95 4.97 -3.31
CA PRO A 47 7.57 6.21 -2.65
C PRO A 47 6.24 6.70 -3.23
N ALA A 48 5.34 7.17 -2.38
CA ALA A 48 4.12 7.82 -2.83
C ALA A 48 4.44 9.12 -3.59
N LEU A 49 3.65 9.44 -4.62
CA LEU A 49 3.84 10.63 -5.47
C LEU A 49 3.91 11.92 -4.66
N VAL A 50 3.02 12.03 -3.66
CA VAL A 50 2.92 13.14 -2.70
C VAL A 50 2.80 12.59 -1.28
N SER A 51 2.99 13.45 -0.28
CA SER A 51 2.96 13.05 1.13
C SER A 51 1.64 12.39 1.52
N LYS A 52 1.66 11.61 2.61
CA LYS A 52 0.43 11.05 3.18
C LYS A 52 -0.57 12.12 3.61
N TRP A 53 -0.08 13.31 3.98
CA TRP A 53 -0.92 14.44 4.36
C TRP A 53 -1.72 14.98 3.18
N SER A 54 -1.07 15.20 2.03
CA SER A 54 -1.75 15.60 0.79
C SER A 54 -2.76 14.56 0.33
N ARG A 55 -2.42 13.26 0.40
CA ARG A 55 -3.35 12.18 0.04
C ARG A 55 -4.53 12.08 1.01
N THR A 56 -4.30 12.37 2.30
CA THR A 56 -5.37 12.48 3.30
C THR A 56 -6.34 13.59 2.94
N LYS A 57 -5.84 14.77 2.57
CA LYS A 57 -6.66 15.90 2.17
C LYS A 57 -7.50 15.55 0.92
N MET A 58 -6.87 15.00 -0.13
CA MET A 58 -7.58 14.52 -1.32
C MET A 58 -8.72 13.55 -0.97
N ALA A 59 -8.45 12.59 -0.08
CA ALA A 59 -9.43 11.58 0.33
C ALA A 59 -10.61 12.18 1.09
N LEU A 60 -10.35 13.07 2.04
CA LEU A 60 -11.40 13.74 2.82
C LEU A 60 -12.27 14.63 1.93
N GLU A 61 -11.67 15.45 1.06
CA GLU A 61 -12.40 16.30 0.11
C GLU A 61 -13.22 15.48 -0.90
N ALA A 62 -12.79 14.25 -1.20
CA ALA A 62 -13.56 13.32 -2.04
C ALA A 62 -14.70 12.61 -1.28
N GLY A 63 -14.82 12.79 0.04
CA GLY A 63 -15.93 12.26 0.85
C GLY A 63 -15.58 11.05 1.72
N VAL A 64 -14.32 10.73 1.94
CA VAL A 64 -13.90 9.83 3.03
C VAL A 64 -14.11 10.53 4.36
N ASP A 65 -14.60 9.81 5.39
CA ASP A 65 -14.91 10.44 6.67
C ASP A 65 -13.77 10.40 7.67
N VAL A 66 -12.97 9.30 7.65
CA VAL A 66 -11.82 9.11 8.52
C VAL A 66 -10.67 8.50 7.72
N VAL A 67 -9.47 9.03 7.87
CA VAL A 67 -8.25 8.46 7.30
C VAL A 67 -7.29 8.09 8.43
N ILE A 68 -6.91 6.82 8.49
CA ILE A 68 -5.88 6.32 9.41
C ILE A 68 -4.71 5.74 8.64
N GLU A 69 -3.51 5.81 9.20
CA GLU A 69 -2.30 5.31 8.58
C GLU A 69 -2.15 3.80 8.79
N LEU A 70 -1.85 3.07 7.72
CA LEU A 70 -1.32 1.71 7.83
C LEU A 70 0.16 1.81 8.17
N PRO A 71 0.62 1.29 9.34
CA PRO A 71 2.01 1.39 9.74
C PRO A 71 2.97 0.81 8.70
N TYR A 72 4.16 1.39 8.58
CA TYR A 72 5.20 1.00 7.61
C TYR A 72 5.45 -0.52 7.61
N SER A 73 5.49 -1.13 8.80
CA SER A 73 5.71 -2.57 8.94
C SER A 73 4.66 -3.45 8.27
N PHE A 74 3.47 -2.93 7.99
CA PHE A 74 2.41 -3.58 7.25
C PHE A 74 2.24 -3.01 5.84
N ALA A 75 2.45 -1.71 5.66
CA ALA A 75 2.24 -1.04 4.38
C ALA A 75 3.22 -1.53 3.30
N THR A 76 4.47 -1.81 3.66
CA THR A 76 5.55 -2.17 2.72
C THR A 76 5.82 -3.68 2.71
N GLN A 77 4.77 -4.47 2.44
CA GLN A 77 4.77 -5.93 2.60
C GLN A 77 4.15 -6.66 1.41
N HIS A 78 4.31 -7.99 1.41
CA HIS A 78 3.49 -8.82 0.53
C HIS A 78 2.02 -8.79 0.97
N ALA A 79 1.13 -9.20 0.06
CA ALA A 79 -0.31 -9.03 0.22
C ALA A 79 -0.89 -9.59 1.53
N GLU A 80 -0.40 -10.73 2.01
CA GLU A 80 -0.88 -11.37 3.24
C GLU A 80 -0.67 -10.48 4.48
N ILE A 81 0.57 -9.98 4.71
CA ILE A 81 0.88 -9.13 5.87
C ILE A 81 0.23 -7.75 5.74
N PHE A 82 0.22 -7.20 4.53
CA PHE A 82 -0.48 -5.95 4.22
C PHE A 82 -1.97 -6.04 4.59
N SER A 83 -2.64 -7.08 4.13
CA SER A 83 -4.06 -7.32 4.38
C SER A 83 -4.33 -7.57 5.86
N LYS A 84 -3.48 -8.35 6.54
CA LYS A 84 -3.57 -8.58 7.98
C LYS A 84 -3.57 -7.26 8.76
N GLY A 85 -2.60 -6.39 8.50
CA GLY A 85 -2.51 -5.10 9.18
C GLY A 85 -3.72 -4.21 8.94
N ALA A 86 -4.14 -4.12 7.68
CA ALA A 86 -5.26 -3.28 7.28
C ALA A 86 -6.60 -3.75 7.87
N ILE A 87 -6.92 -5.04 7.75
CA ILE A 87 -8.17 -5.62 8.27
C ILE A 87 -8.22 -5.54 9.81
N THR A 88 -7.08 -5.80 10.48
CA THR A 88 -6.99 -5.63 11.94
C THR A 88 -7.29 -4.18 12.35
N LEU A 89 -6.73 -3.18 11.65
CA LEU A 89 -7.00 -1.78 11.98
C LEU A 89 -8.47 -1.39 11.76
N LEU A 90 -9.11 -1.88 10.69
CA LEU A 90 -10.52 -1.65 10.44
C LEU A 90 -11.41 -2.25 11.53
N ASP A 91 -11.10 -3.44 12.00
CA ASP A 91 -11.77 -4.08 13.13
C ASP A 91 -11.58 -3.25 14.41
N ARG A 92 -10.33 -2.89 14.74
CA ARG A 92 -9.98 -2.19 15.97
C ARG A 92 -10.50 -0.76 16.06
N ILE A 93 -10.76 -0.09 14.93
CA ILE A 93 -11.35 1.24 14.92
C ILE A 93 -12.89 1.20 15.00
N GLY A 94 -13.49 0.01 14.91
CA GLY A 94 -14.94 -0.20 15.05
C GLY A 94 -15.72 -0.16 13.73
N CYS A 95 -15.11 -0.53 12.60
CA CYS A 95 -15.84 -0.80 11.38
C CYS A 95 -16.68 -2.09 11.52
N GLU A 96 -17.87 -2.12 10.94
CA GLU A 96 -18.73 -3.30 10.86
C GLU A 96 -18.48 -4.10 9.57
N SER A 97 -17.89 -3.47 8.59
CA SER A 97 -17.62 -4.06 7.26
C SER A 97 -16.40 -3.44 6.60
N PHE A 98 -15.94 -4.06 5.53
CA PHE A 98 -14.99 -3.48 4.60
C PHE A 98 -15.40 -3.78 3.16
N CYS A 99 -14.96 -2.92 2.24
CA CYS A 99 -15.24 -3.05 0.82
C CYS A 99 -13.97 -2.86 -0.02
N PHE A 100 -13.82 -3.69 -1.04
CA PHE A 100 -12.68 -3.63 -1.97
C PHE A 100 -13.14 -3.83 -3.41
N GLY A 101 -12.35 -3.33 -4.36
CA GLY A 101 -12.59 -3.58 -5.78
C GLY A 101 -11.90 -4.86 -6.21
N SER A 102 -12.59 -5.70 -6.99
CA SER A 102 -12.05 -6.93 -7.58
C SER A 102 -12.42 -7.06 -9.05
N GLU A 103 -11.74 -7.92 -9.77
CA GLU A 103 -12.09 -8.25 -11.14
C GLU A 103 -13.33 -9.15 -11.22
N ASP A 104 -13.59 -9.93 -10.19
CA ASP A 104 -14.71 -10.89 -10.13
C ASP A 104 -16.03 -10.23 -9.68
N GLY A 105 -15.98 -9.36 -8.68
CA GLY A 105 -17.18 -8.67 -8.16
C GLY A 105 -18.14 -9.54 -7.32
N ASP A 106 -17.81 -10.81 -7.07
CA ASP A 106 -18.63 -11.74 -6.27
C ASP A 106 -17.90 -12.17 -4.99
N ILE A 107 -18.39 -11.72 -3.84
CA ILE A 107 -17.79 -12.03 -2.53
C ILE A 107 -17.88 -13.53 -2.19
N HIS A 108 -18.90 -14.22 -2.64
CA HIS A 108 -19.05 -15.66 -2.38
C HIS A 108 -17.99 -16.48 -3.12
N ALA A 109 -17.53 -16.03 -4.30
CA ALA A 109 -16.44 -16.67 -5.02
C ALA A 109 -15.11 -16.59 -4.23
N PHE A 110 -14.89 -15.53 -3.45
CA PHE A 110 -13.73 -15.42 -2.55
C PHE A 110 -13.80 -16.41 -1.39
N ASP A 111 -14.94 -16.49 -0.71
CA ASP A 111 -15.13 -17.45 0.40
C ASP A 111 -15.00 -18.91 -0.12
N ASN A 112 -15.60 -19.23 -1.26
CA ASN A 112 -15.48 -20.53 -1.93
C ASN A 112 -14.02 -20.86 -2.27
N THR A 113 -13.25 -19.89 -2.77
CA THR A 113 -11.84 -20.08 -3.10
C THR A 113 -11.00 -20.39 -1.86
N ILE A 114 -11.22 -19.69 -0.77
CA ILE A 114 -10.53 -19.94 0.51
C ILE A 114 -10.85 -21.35 1.00
N GLN A 115 -12.12 -21.73 1.01
CA GLN A 115 -12.54 -23.06 1.43
C GLN A 115 -11.96 -24.15 0.52
N PHE A 116 -11.95 -23.92 -0.79
CA PHE A 116 -11.38 -24.85 -1.77
C PHE A 116 -9.88 -25.06 -1.55
N ILE A 117 -9.10 -23.99 -1.32
CA ILE A 117 -7.66 -24.08 -1.02
C ILE A 117 -7.44 -24.83 0.29
N HIS A 118 -8.19 -24.51 1.36
CA HIS A 118 -8.07 -25.20 2.65
C HIS A 118 -8.37 -26.70 2.54
N THR A 119 -9.39 -27.07 1.77
CA THR A 119 -9.73 -28.48 1.56
C THR A 119 -8.64 -29.23 0.80
N ASN A 120 -7.88 -28.55 -0.05
CA ASN A 120 -6.83 -29.14 -0.90
C ASN A 120 -5.41 -28.70 -0.45
N GLN A 121 -5.24 -28.28 0.81
CA GLN A 121 -4.02 -27.61 1.30
C GLN A 121 -2.75 -28.41 1.04
N GLU A 122 -2.74 -29.70 1.34
CA GLU A 122 -1.56 -30.55 1.17
C GLU A 122 -1.08 -30.60 -0.29
N GLN A 123 -2.04 -30.74 -1.22
CA GLN A 123 -1.74 -30.81 -2.64
C GLN A 123 -1.35 -29.43 -3.20
N TYR A 124 -1.99 -28.37 -2.72
CA TYR A 124 -1.65 -26.99 -3.06
C TYR A 124 -0.21 -26.68 -2.65
N ASP A 125 0.17 -26.96 -1.40
CA ASP A 125 1.51 -26.74 -0.89
C ASP A 125 2.58 -27.57 -1.61
N LYS A 126 2.23 -28.79 -2.03
CA LYS A 126 3.12 -29.60 -2.86
C LYS A 126 3.38 -28.93 -4.20
N TYR A 127 2.33 -28.49 -4.90
CA TYR A 127 2.49 -27.82 -6.20
C TYR A 127 3.27 -26.49 -6.08
N ILE A 128 3.07 -25.73 -5.00
CA ILE A 128 3.88 -24.52 -4.74
C ILE A 128 5.36 -24.86 -4.64
N ARG A 129 5.72 -25.90 -3.85
CA ARG A 129 7.11 -26.32 -3.71
C ARG A 129 7.72 -26.76 -5.04
N ASP A 130 6.96 -27.53 -5.85
CA ASP A 130 7.40 -27.99 -7.16
C ASP A 130 7.74 -26.79 -8.07
N PHE A 131 6.83 -25.82 -8.19
CA PHE A 131 7.05 -24.62 -8.99
C PHE A 131 8.17 -23.72 -8.50
N ILE A 132 8.39 -23.60 -7.18
CA ILE A 132 9.52 -22.86 -6.62
C ILE A 132 10.84 -23.56 -7.00
N GLN A 133 10.91 -24.91 -6.95
CA GLN A 133 12.08 -25.66 -7.37
C GLN A 133 12.37 -25.49 -8.88
N GLU A 134 11.35 -25.30 -9.70
CA GLU A 134 11.48 -24.96 -11.13
C GLU A 134 11.93 -23.52 -11.36
N GLY A 135 12.14 -22.72 -10.30
CA GLY A 135 12.65 -21.34 -10.35
C GLY A 135 11.59 -20.28 -10.56
N MET A 136 10.31 -20.59 -10.37
CA MET A 136 9.23 -19.62 -10.43
C MET A 136 9.28 -18.66 -9.22
N SER A 137 8.81 -17.44 -9.42
CA SER A 137 8.57 -16.53 -8.29
C SER A 137 7.43 -17.03 -7.41
N TYR A 138 7.47 -16.73 -6.11
CA TYR A 138 6.44 -17.19 -5.17
C TYR A 138 5.01 -16.83 -5.60
N PRO A 139 4.69 -15.59 -6.04
CA PRO A 139 3.36 -15.29 -6.56
C PRO A 139 2.96 -16.10 -7.79
N SER A 140 3.91 -16.36 -8.70
CA SER A 140 3.66 -17.20 -9.88
C SER A 140 3.45 -18.66 -9.49
N ALA A 141 4.19 -19.15 -8.50
CA ALA A 141 4.03 -20.51 -7.97
C ALA A 141 2.67 -20.70 -7.29
N LEU A 142 2.19 -19.72 -6.51
CA LEU A 142 0.85 -19.72 -5.92
C LEU A 142 -0.24 -19.79 -7.00
N ALA A 143 -0.19 -18.90 -7.99
CA ALA A 143 -1.15 -18.88 -9.07
C ALA A 143 -1.12 -20.19 -9.91
N GLY A 144 0.08 -20.70 -10.23
CA GLY A 144 0.26 -21.95 -10.95
C GLY A 144 -0.25 -23.17 -10.18
N ALA A 145 0.06 -23.24 -8.89
CA ALA A 145 -0.44 -24.30 -8.02
C ALA A 145 -1.98 -24.31 -7.94
N TYR A 146 -2.56 -23.13 -7.80
CA TYR A 146 -4.01 -22.96 -7.80
C TYR A 146 -4.64 -23.37 -9.14
N GLN A 147 -4.02 -23.02 -10.27
CA GLN A 147 -4.50 -23.43 -11.60
C GLN A 147 -4.42 -24.95 -11.82
N ARG A 148 -3.44 -25.60 -11.19
CA ARG A 148 -3.23 -27.06 -11.31
C ARG A 148 -4.22 -27.89 -10.49
N LEU A 149 -4.90 -27.27 -9.51
CA LEU A 149 -5.99 -27.93 -8.78
C LEU A 149 -7.24 -28.04 -9.65
N GLU A 150 -7.92 -29.18 -9.59
CA GLU A 150 -9.21 -29.39 -10.28
C GLU A 150 -10.30 -28.56 -9.61
N LYS A 151 -10.66 -27.44 -10.22
CA LYS A 151 -11.63 -26.49 -9.69
C LYS A 151 -13.05 -26.99 -9.86
N LYS A 152 -13.84 -26.90 -8.78
CA LYS A 152 -15.29 -27.16 -8.80
C LYS A 152 -16.04 -25.96 -8.22
N GLY A 153 -17.01 -25.44 -8.96
CA GLY A 153 -17.85 -24.31 -8.51
C GLY A 153 -17.31 -22.92 -8.90
N SER A 154 -17.97 -21.87 -8.38
CA SER A 154 -17.59 -20.48 -8.60
C SER A 154 -16.42 -20.14 -7.69
N VAL A 155 -15.23 -19.94 -8.28
CA VAL A 155 -13.98 -19.56 -7.63
C VAL A 155 -13.31 -18.44 -8.41
N ILE A 156 -12.58 -17.56 -7.71
CA ILE A 156 -11.92 -16.41 -8.34
C ILE A 156 -10.68 -16.79 -9.16
N ASP A 157 -10.30 -15.92 -10.09
CA ASP A 157 -9.03 -16.03 -10.82
C ASP A 157 -7.89 -15.35 -10.02
N LEU A 158 -7.05 -16.18 -9.38
CA LEU A 158 -5.87 -15.72 -8.62
C LEU A 158 -4.68 -15.26 -9.51
N SER A 159 -4.83 -15.18 -10.82
CA SER A 159 -3.87 -14.51 -11.69
C SER A 159 -4.09 -12.98 -11.73
N LYS A 160 -5.26 -12.52 -11.30
CA LYS A 160 -5.66 -11.11 -11.32
C LYS A 160 -5.23 -10.38 -10.05
N PRO A 161 -4.57 -9.20 -10.17
CA PRO A 161 -3.95 -8.53 -9.02
C PRO A 161 -4.92 -8.11 -7.93
N ASN A 162 -6.13 -7.62 -8.28
CA ASN A 162 -7.09 -7.20 -7.27
C ASN A 162 -7.82 -8.40 -6.64
N ASN A 163 -8.03 -9.49 -7.40
CA ASN A 163 -8.52 -10.75 -6.84
C ASN A 163 -7.54 -11.33 -5.82
N ILE A 164 -6.21 -11.32 -6.10
CA ILE A 164 -5.20 -11.77 -5.13
C ILE A 164 -5.29 -10.93 -3.85
N LEU A 165 -5.36 -9.61 -3.98
CA LEU A 165 -5.41 -8.72 -2.82
C LEU A 165 -6.72 -8.92 -2.04
N GLY A 166 -7.85 -9.01 -2.74
CA GLY A 166 -9.16 -9.33 -2.16
C GLY A 166 -9.17 -10.68 -1.43
N PHE A 167 -8.57 -11.72 -2.02
CA PHE A 167 -8.39 -13.02 -1.38
C PHE A 167 -7.72 -12.88 -0.01
N HIS A 168 -6.60 -12.16 0.07
CA HIS A 168 -5.89 -11.95 1.32
C HIS A 168 -6.67 -11.08 2.33
N TYR A 169 -7.52 -10.15 1.89
CA TYR A 169 -8.41 -9.42 2.80
C TYR A 169 -9.45 -10.34 3.44
N VAL A 170 -10.10 -11.19 2.63
CA VAL A 170 -11.11 -12.13 3.12
C VAL A 170 -10.45 -13.22 3.98
N GLU A 171 -9.27 -13.72 3.60
CA GLU A 171 -8.48 -14.64 4.40
C GLU A 171 -8.08 -14.03 5.76
N ALA A 172 -7.61 -12.78 5.77
CA ALA A 172 -7.27 -12.07 7.01
C ALA A 172 -8.48 -11.92 7.93
N ARG A 173 -9.67 -11.55 7.38
CA ARG A 173 -10.93 -11.53 8.12
C ARG A 173 -11.22 -12.90 8.77
N ASN A 174 -11.14 -13.99 8.00
CA ASN A 174 -11.44 -15.34 8.49
C ASN A 174 -10.44 -15.79 9.58
N ARG A 175 -9.15 -15.52 9.41
CA ARG A 175 -8.09 -15.93 10.36
C ARG A 175 -8.17 -15.23 11.71
N PHE A 176 -8.56 -13.96 11.74
CA PHE A 176 -8.59 -13.17 12.97
C PHE A 176 -9.96 -13.17 13.65
N SER A 177 -10.89 -14.04 13.20
CA SER A 177 -12.25 -14.14 13.74
C SER A 177 -12.96 -12.80 13.82
N SER A 178 -12.64 -11.91 12.89
CA SER A 178 -13.25 -10.59 12.80
C SER A 178 -14.74 -10.72 12.46
N SER A 179 -15.57 -9.94 13.12
CA SER A 179 -17.00 -9.81 12.80
C SER A 179 -17.25 -8.98 11.54
N LEU A 180 -16.20 -8.46 10.90
CA LEU A 180 -16.29 -7.61 9.72
C LEU A 180 -16.97 -8.34 8.56
N LYS A 181 -17.99 -7.71 7.98
CA LYS A 181 -18.60 -8.19 6.74
C LYS A 181 -17.76 -7.73 5.56
N ALA A 182 -17.44 -8.65 4.66
CA ALA A 182 -16.72 -8.33 3.44
C ALA A 182 -17.69 -8.00 2.30
N TYR A 183 -17.39 -6.94 1.56
CA TYR A 183 -18.08 -6.57 0.33
C TYR A 183 -17.05 -6.38 -0.79
N THR A 184 -17.44 -6.68 -2.00
CA THR A 184 -16.61 -6.40 -3.18
C THR A 184 -17.42 -5.73 -4.27
N ILE A 185 -16.76 -4.89 -5.04
CA ILE A 185 -17.32 -4.15 -6.17
C ILE A 185 -16.56 -4.58 -7.41
N SER A 186 -17.27 -4.90 -8.49
CA SER A 186 -16.64 -5.16 -9.78
C SER A 186 -15.91 -3.89 -10.26
N ARG A 187 -14.65 -4.04 -10.66
CA ARG A 187 -13.88 -2.93 -11.26
C ARG A 187 -14.34 -2.76 -12.70
N GLU A 188 -14.93 -1.62 -12.99
CA GLU A 188 -15.11 -1.20 -14.37
C GLU A 188 -13.75 -0.95 -15.01
N SER A 189 -13.56 -1.53 -16.16
CA SER A 189 -12.38 -1.72 -16.99
C SER A 189 -11.45 -0.50 -17.12
N ALA A 190 -10.46 -0.42 -16.22
CA ALA A 190 -9.13 0.03 -16.61
C ALA A 190 -8.19 -1.13 -16.27
N GLY A 191 -7.65 -1.81 -17.27
CA GLY A 191 -6.71 -2.91 -17.09
C GLY A 191 -5.53 -2.44 -16.25
N TYR A 192 -5.12 -3.27 -15.29
CA TYR A 192 -4.05 -2.94 -14.34
C TYR A 192 -2.68 -2.65 -15.01
N HIS A 193 -2.52 -3.08 -16.25
CA HIS A 193 -1.34 -2.88 -17.09
C HIS A 193 -1.57 -1.92 -18.26
N ASP A 194 -2.74 -1.24 -18.31
CA ASP A 194 -2.97 -0.28 -19.38
C ASP A 194 -2.01 0.89 -19.24
N GLU A 195 -1.07 0.94 -20.17
CA GLU A 195 -0.12 2.05 -20.32
C GLU A 195 -0.81 3.28 -20.95
N HIS A 196 -2.00 3.09 -21.49
CA HIS A 196 -2.83 4.11 -22.13
C HIS A 196 -4.12 4.32 -21.34
N PHE A 197 -4.75 5.46 -21.53
CA PHE A 197 -6.02 5.81 -20.90
C PHE A 197 -7.14 4.93 -21.45
N ALA A 198 -7.66 4.01 -20.63
CA ALA A 198 -8.63 2.99 -21.06
C ALA A 198 -10.06 3.52 -21.23
N SER A 199 -10.36 4.71 -20.70
CA SER A 199 -11.65 5.38 -20.85
C SER A 199 -11.47 6.90 -20.84
N PRO A 200 -12.45 7.70 -21.31
CA PRO A 200 -12.36 9.17 -21.31
C PRO A 200 -12.22 9.81 -19.91
N SER A 201 -12.55 9.09 -18.83
CA SER A 201 -12.57 9.66 -17.47
C SER A 201 -11.95 8.78 -16.38
N ILE A 202 -11.54 7.53 -16.69
CA ILE A 202 -10.95 6.60 -15.73
C ILE A 202 -9.60 6.12 -16.25
N ALA A 203 -8.56 6.37 -15.47
CA ALA A 203 -7.19 5.94 -15.76
C ALA A 203 -6.60 5.23 -14.54
N SER A 204 -5.58 4.38 -14.77
CA SER A 204 -4.85 3.75 -13.67
C SER A 204 -3.94 4.77 -12.98
N ALA A 205 -3.70 4.61 -11.67
CA ALA A 205 -2.73 5.45 -10.96
C ALA A 205 -1.33 5.40 -11.61
N THR A 206 -0.97 4.28 -12.22
CA THR A 206 0.32 4.11 -12.91
C THR A 206 0.41 4.94 -14.17
N SER A 207 -0.64 4.95 -15.03
CA SER A 207 -0.65 5.79 -16.24
C SER A 207 -0.65 7.28 -15.89
N ILE A 208 -1.40 7.68 -14.85
CA ILE A 208 -1.38 9.07 -14.35
C ILE A 208 0.03 9.47 -13.91
N ARG A 209 0.72 8.65 -13.11
CA ARG A 209 2.09 8.96 -12.68
C ARG A 209 3.09 8.98 -13.83
N LYS A 210 2.98 8.04 -14.78
CA LYS A 210 3.82 8.07 -16.00
C LYS A 210 3.65 9.39 -16.76
N SER A 211 2.42 9.85 -16.96
CA SER A 211 2.14 11.13 -17.64
C SER A 211 2.70 12.33 -16.87
N ILE A 212 2.55 12.37 -15.53
CA ILE A 212 3.12 13.44 -14.69
C ILE A 212 4.63 13.56 -14.86
N PHE A 213 5.35 12.44 -15.01
CA PHE A 213 6.81 12.45 -15.12
C PHE A 213 7.33 12.56 -16.56
N ALA A 214 6.51 12.29 -17.59
CA ALA A 214 6.92 12.38 -19.00
C ALA A 214 6.99 13.83 -19.49
N ASP A 215 5.94 14.64 -19.27
CA ASP A 215 5.76 15.94 -19.93
C ASP A 215 5.71 17.16 -19.00
N GLY A 216 5.90 16.97 -17.70
CA GLY A 216 6.03 18.06 -16.73
C GLY A 216 4.77 18.91 -16.46
N GLN A 217 3.84 19.04 -17.39
CA GLN A 217 2.57 19.79 -17.30
C GLN A 217 1.54 19.21 -18.29
N ASN A 218 1.16 17.97 -18.15
CA ASN A 218 0.12 17.43 -19.03
C ASN A 218 -1.27 17.71 -18.45
N HIS A 219 -1.96 18.75 -18.99
CA HIS A 219 -3.34 19.09 -18.61
C HIS A 219 -4.34 17.95 -18.90
N GLU A 220 -3.97 16.99 -19.72
CA GLU A 220 -4.81 15.81 -20.01
C GLU A 220 -5.09 14.97 -18.77
N ILE A 221 -4.19 14.94 -17.78
CA ILE A 221 -4.42 14.16 -16.55
C ILE A 221 -5.54 14.71 -15.68
N ASN A 222 -5.88 16.00 -15.83
CA ASN A 222 -6.90 16.66 -15.00
C ASN A 222 -8.28 16.02 -15.18
N SER A 223 -8.58 15.49 -16.37
CA SER A 223 -9.85 14.80 -16.64
C SER A 223 -10.02 13.47 -15.89
N TYR A 224 -8.92 12.90 -15.40
CA TYR A 224 -8.89 11.61 -14.65
C TYR A 224 -8.86 11.78 -13.14
N LEU A 225 -8.80 13.02 -12.67
CA LEU A 225 -8.69 13.38 -11.26
C LEU A 225 -9.88 14.24 -10.82
N PRO A 226 -10.39 14.10 -9.59
CA PRO A 226 -11.25 15.12 -9.01
C PRO A 226 -10.52 16.48 -8.92
N ASP A 227 -11.25 17.59 -9.05
CA ASP A 227 -10.69 18.94 -9.00
C ASP A 227 -9.87 19.19 -7.74
N SER A 228 -10.32 18.68 -6.60
CA SER A 228 -9.60 18.76 -5.33
C SER A 228 -8.23 18.07 -5.38
N SER A 229 -8.14 16.92 -6.03
CA SER A 229 -6.87 16.21 -6.22
C SER A 229 -5.93 16.96 -7.16
N VAL A 230 -6.47 17.57 -8.22
CA VAL A 230 -5.69 18.42 -9.14
C VAL A 230 -5.10 19.61 -8.39
N GLN A 231 -5.92 20.33 -7.63
CA GLN A 231 -5.48 21.48 -6.82
C GLN A 231 -4.40 21.09 -5.80
N GLU A 232 -4.58 19.97 -5.11
CA GLU A 232 -3.61 19.49 -4.13
C GLU A 232 -2.28 19.07 -4.77
N LEU A 233 -2.29 18.47 -5.96
CA LEU A 233 -1.07 18.15 -6.70
C LEU A 233 -0.29 19.41 -7.09
N TYR A 234 -0.98 20.44 -7.60
CA TYR A 234 -0.34 21.72 -7.92
C TYR A 234 0.22 22.37 -6.66
N SER A 235 -0.57 22.47 -5.59
CA SER A 235 -0.13 23.03 -4.31
C SER A 235 1.09 22.31 -3.76
N TYR A 236 1.12 20.98 -3.85
CA TYR A 236 2.27 20.18 -3.41
C TYR A 236 3.53 20.49 -4.22
N LYS A 237 3.40 20.57 -5.55
CA LYS A 237 4.53 20.90 -6.42
C LYS A 237 5.08 22.30 -6.16
N ASP A 238 4.19 23.27 -5.96
CA ASP A 238 4.59 24.66 -5.64
C ASP A 238 5.29 24.75 -4.28
N GLU A 239 4.78 24.01 -3.30
CA GLU A 239 5.30 24.03 -1.93
C GLU A 239 6.63 23.27 -1.76
N TYR A 240 6.74 22.09 -2.40
CA TYR A 240 7.87 21.17 -2.22
C TYR A 240 8.81 21.10 -3.44
N GLY A 241 8.45 21.69 -4.57
CA GLY A 241 9.27 21.79 -5.78
C GLY A 241 9.26 20.57 -6.69
N SER A 242 8.95 19.38 -6.17
CA SER A 242 8.94 18.14 -6.96
C SER A 242 8.02 17.08 -6.37
N PHE A 243 7.60 16.16 -7.24
CA PHE A 243 6.96 14.90 -6.83
C PHE A 243 8.01 13.83 -6.53
N HIS A 244 7.59 12.77 -5.81
CA HIS A 244 8.45 11.68 -5.42
C HIS A 244 8.37 10.49 -6.39
N ARG A 245 9.54 9.95 -6.72
CA ARG A 245 9.74 8.71 -7.47
C ARG A 245 11.08 8.10 -7.08
N TRP A 246 11.35 6.87 -7.42
CA TRP A 246 12.59 6.19 -7.05
C TRP A 246 13.86 6.91 -7.48
N GLU A 247 13.86 7.59 -8.63
CA GLU A 247 15.04 8.35 -9.10
C GLU A 247 15.48 9.44 -8.11
N ASN A 248 14.56 9.98 -7.33
CA ASN A 248 14.89 10.96 -6.28
C ASN A 248 15.75 10.37 -5.16
N TYR A 249 15.72 9.06 -4.99
CA TYR A 249 16.42 8.34 -3.91
C TYR A 249 17.61 7.52 -4.43
N TRP A 250 17.87 7.48 -5.73
CA TRP A 250 18.87 6.60 -6.31
C TRP A 250 20.27 6.79 -5.71
N THR A 251 20.76 8.00 -5.63
CA THR A 251 22.09 8.28 -5.08
C THR A 251 22.21 7.85 -3.61
N LEU A 252 21.14 8.04 -2.81
CA LEU A 252 21.12 7.60 -1.42
C LEU A 252 21.13 6.09 -1.29
N LEU A 253 20.33 5.42 -2.12
CA LEU A 253 20.26 3.97 -2.17
C LEU A 253 21.59 3.36 -2.63
N GLN A 254 22.17 3.90 -3.70
CA GLN A 254 23.48 3.50 -4.23
C GLN A 254 24.57 3.64 -3.17
N TYR A 255 24.62 4.79 -2.49
CA TYR A 255 25.52 5.01 -1.37
C TYR A 255 25.35 3.95 -0.28
N LYS A 256 24.10 3.70 0.15
CA LYS A 256 23.80 2.72 1.22
C LYS A 256 24.22 1.31 0.82
N ILE A 257 23.94 0.88 -0.42
CA ILE A 257 24.37 -0.43 -0.93
C ILE A 257 25.90 -0.55 -0.94
N LEU A 258 26.61 0.47 -1.46
CA LEU A 258 28.06 0.41 -1.63
C LEU A 258 28.84 0.59 -0.33
N SER A 259 28.28 1.28 0.66
CA SER A 259 28.90 1.49 1.97
C SER A 259 28.60 0.38 2.98
N SER A 260 27.62 -0.47 2.72
CA SER A 260 27.28 -1.61 3.57
C SER A 260 28.09 -2.84 3.22
N SER A 261 28.49 -3.62 4.23
CA SER A 261 29.02 -4.95 4.03
C SER A 261 27.94 -5.93 3.55
N LYS A 262 28.35 -7.05 2.95
CA LYS A 262 27.41 -8.10 2.53
C LYS A 262 26.58 -8.64 3.70
N ALA A 263 27.20 -8.81 4.88
CA ALA A 263 26.52 -9.30 6.08
C ALA A 263 25.44 -8.33 6.55
N GLU A 264 25.68 -7.01 6.53
CA GLU A 264 24.70 -6.00 6.84
C GLU A 264 23.53 -6.01 5.84
N LEU A 265 23.81 -6.12 4.53
CA LEU A 265 22.77 -6.25 3.52
C LEU A 265 21.94 -7.53 3.71
N GLN A 266 22.54 -8.65 4.06
CA GLN A 266 21.84 -9.91 4.33
C GLN A 266 20.92 -9.83 5.55
N ASP A 267 21.21 -8.98 6.53
CA ASP A 267 20.34 -8.75 7.68
C ASP A 267 19.13 -7.85 7.39
N ILE A 268 19.14 -7.12 6.26
CA ILE A 268 18.00 -6.32 5.83
C ILE A 268 16.81 -7.23 5.49
N TYR A 269 15.62 -6.77 5.85
CA TYR A 269 14.37 -7.50 5.65
C TYR A 269 14.11 -7.81 4.16
N GLU A 270 13.55 -8.98 3.88
CA GLU A 270 13.32 -9.58 2.56
C GLU A 270 14.59 -9.93 1.76
N ILE A 271 15.81 -9.54 2.15
CA ILE A 271 17.04 -9.91 1.44
C ILE A 271 17.40 -11.35 1.76
N GLU A 272 17.39 -12.20 0.74
CA GLU A 272 17.60 -13.64 0.83
C GLU A 272 18.33 -14.17 -0.41
N GLU A 273 18.79 -15.41 -0.33
CA GLU A 273 19.28 -16.19 -1.47
C GLU A 273 20.45 -15.56 -2.26
N GLY A 274 21.25 -14.70 -1.64
CA GLY A 274 22.45 -14.12 -2.25
C GLY A 274 22.18 -12.96 -3.20
N ILE A 275 20.96 -12.39 -3.23
CA ILE A 275 20.61 -11.25 -4.09
C ILE A 275 21.48 -10.01 -3.79
N GLU A 276 21.99 -9.87 -2.57
CA GLU A 276 22.88 -8.78 -2.16
C GLU A 276 24.15 -8.72 -3.01
N ASN A 277 24.65 -9.86 -3.50
CA ASN A 277 25.82 -9.89 -4.37
C ASN A 277 25.56 -9.17 -5.69
N ARG A 278 24.38 -9.43 -6.28
CA ARG A 278 23.96 -8.74 -7.51
C ARG A 278 23.67 -7.26 -7.25
N MET A 279 23.10 -6.93 -6.09
CA MET A 279 22.84 -5.53 -5.70
C MET A 279 24.15 -4.73 -5.65
N VAL A 280 25.19 -5.26 -5.00
CA VAL A 280 26.50 -4.61 -4.92
C VAL A 280 27.19 -4.53 -6.30
N GLU A 281 27.09 -5.56 -7.12
CA GLU A 281 27.66 -5.61 -8.47
C GLU A 281 27.06 -4.50 -9.36
N TYR A 282 25.74 -4.47 -9.47
CA TYR A 282 25.07 -3.52 -10.37
C TYR A 282 24.99 -2.10 -9.80
N ALA A 283 25.02 -1.92 -8.47
CA ALA A 283 25.11 -0.59 -7.89
C ALA A 283 26.39 0.16 -8.29
N LYS A 284 27.48 -0.54 -8.65
CA LYS A 284 28.73 0.07 -9.10
C LYS A 284 28.67 0.65 -10.52
N SER A 285 27.85 0.07 -11.38
CA SER A 285 27.81 0.38 -12.81
C SER A 285 26.57 1.12 -13.27
N SER A 286 25.48 1.04 -12.51
CA SER A 286 24.20 1.64 -12.91
C SER A 286 24.20 3.16 -12.74
N VAL A 287 23.65 3.85 -13.74
CA VAL A 287 23.59 5.31 -13.80
C VAL A 287 22.27 5.90 -13.29
N SER A 288 21.22 5.07 -13.18
CA SER A 288 19.91 5.45 -12.72
C SER A 288 19.25 4.30 -11.93
N PHE A 289 18.18 4.58 -11.22
CA PHE A 289 17.38 3.54 -10.55
C PHE A 289 16.78 2.55 -11.56
N GLU A 290 16.28 3.05 -12.68
CA GLU A 290 15.68 2.21 -13.73
C GLU A 290 16.72 1.27 -14.36
N ASP A 291 17.92 1.77 -14.69
CA ASP A 291 19.04 0.97 -15.17
C ASP A 291 19.43 -0.10 -14.14
N PHE A 292 19.56 0.28 -12.87
CA PHE A 292 19.84 -0.65 -11.78
C PHE A 292 18.80 -1.76 -11.67
N MET A 293 17.53 -1.40 -11.66
CA MET A 293 16.43 -2.37 -11.55
C MET A 293 16.38 -3.33 -12.74
N THR A 294 16.63 -2.84 -13.94
CA THR A 294 16.66 -3.65 -15.16
C THR A 294 17.77 -4.71 -15.08
N ASN A 295 18.97 -4.32 -14.63
CA ASN A 295 20.10 -5.23 -14.47
C ASN A 295 19.92 -6.20 -13.28
N LEU A 296 19.27 -5.76 -12.20
CA LEU A 296 19.01 -6.55 -11.00
C LEU A 296 17.94 -7.63 -11.22
N LYS A 297 16.95 -7.38 -12.10
CA LYS A 297 15.77 -8.25 -12.31
C LYS A 297 16.16 -9.65 -12.78
N THR A 298 15.57 -10.65 -12.14
CA THR A 298 15.66 -12.07 -12.52
C THR A 298 14.28 -12.70 -12.60
N LYS A 299 14.16 -13.93 -13.12
CA LYS A 299 12.88 -14.67 -13.13
C LYS A 299 12.35 -14.96 -11.72
N ARG A 300 13.24 -15.17 -10.75
CA ARG A 300 12.92 -15.54 -9.35
C ARG A 300 12.31 -14.40 -8.56
N TYR A 301 12.71 -13.15 -8.82
CA TYR A 301 12.24 -11.98 -8.08
C TYR A 301 11.31 -11.13 -8.94
N THR A 302 10.11 -10.86 -8.42
CA THR A 302 9.22 -9.87 -9.05
C THR A 302 9.78 -8.45 -8.89
N TRP A 303 9.44 -7.55 -9.79
CA TRP A 303 9.82 -6.13 -9.71
C TRP A 303 9.45 -5.51 -8.36
N THR A 304 8.22 -5.75 -7.91
CA THR A 304 7.70 -5.24 -6.64
C THR A 304 8.44 -5.80 -5.42
N ARG A 305 8.86 -7.07 -5.44
CA ARG A 305 9.67 -7.65 -4.35
C ARG A 305 11.05 -6.98 -4.30
N LEU A 306 11.69 -6.76 -5.44
CA LEU A 306 12.97 -6.04 -5.50
C LEU A 306 12.81 -4.60 -4.97
N GLN A 307 11.78 -3.87 -5.37
CA GLN A 307 11.52 -2.52 -4.85
C GLN A 307 11.35 -2.50 -3.33
N ARG A 308 10.65 -3.48 -2.72
CA ARG A 308 10.55 -3.56 -1.26
C ARG A 308 11.90 -3.84 -0.60
N MET A 309 12.70 -4.77 -1.12
CA MET A 309 14.07 -5.01 -0.63
C MET A 309 14.90 -3.73 -0.65
N LEU A 310 14.86 -3.00 -1.76
CA LEU A 310 15.60 -1.75 -1.92
C LEU A 310 15.08 -0.65 -0.99
N LEU A 311 13.78 -0.60 -0.76
CA LEU A 311 13.19 0.29 0.23
C LEU A 311 13.67 -0.06 1.65
N HIS A 312 13.72 -1.34 2.00
CA HIS A 312 14.22 -1.78 3.31
C HIS A 312 15.72 -1.51 3.48
N ILE A 313 16.52 -1.55 2.42
CA ILE A 313 17.91 -1.07 2.45
C ILE A 313 17.93 0.44 2.71
N LEU A 314 17.17 1.22 1.95
CA LEU A 314 17.12 2.67 2.05
C LEU A 314 16.69 3.14 3.45
N THR A 315 15.72 2.45 4.05
CA THR A 315 15.21 2.71 5.41
C THR A 315 15.96 1.97 6.49
N ASP A 316 17.01 1.21 6.15
CA ASP A 316 17.81 0.42 7.11
C ASP A 316 16.95 -0.44 8.03
N THR A 317 16.05 -1.21 7.41
CA THR A 317 15.04 -2.01 8.13
C THR A 317 15.47 -3.46 8.21
N HIS A 318 15.85 -3.90 9.43
CA HIS A 318 16.39 -5.22 9.70
C HIS A 318 15.32 -6.29 9.92
N LYS A 319 15.65 -7.55 9.65
CA LYS A 319 14.78 -8.74 9.80
C LYS A 319 14.16 -8.85 11.18
N GLU A 320 14.97 -8.68 12.22
CA GLU A 320 14.51 -8.80 13.61
C GLU A 320 13.46 -7.76 13.97
N ASN A 321 13.69 -6.50 13.56
CA ASN A 321 12.76 -5.40 13.82
C ASN A 321 11.41 -5.60 13.13
N MET A 322 11.42 -6.08 11.88
CA MET A 322 10.19 -6.34 11.12
C MET A 322 9.42 -7.54 11.68
N ARG A 323 10.10 -8.65 11.99
CA ARG A 323 9.46 -9.86 12.53
C ARG A 323 8.71 -9.59 13.83
N LYS A 324 9.26 -8.76 14.72
CA LYS A 324 8.60 -8.39 15.99
C LYS A 324 7.32 -7.58 15.76
N ARG A 325 7.24 -6.79 14.68
CA ARG A 325 6.15 -5.86 14.39
C ARG A 325 5.03 -6.43 13.53
N HIS A 326 5.23 -7.64 12.96
CA HIS A 326 4.21 -8.27 12.11
C HIS A 326 3.09 -8.97 12.88
N ALA A 327 3.21 -9.09 14.20
CA ALA A 327 2.21 -9.80 14.98
C ALA A 327 0.85 -9.11 14.87
N HIS A 328 0.76 -7.84 15.28
CA HIS A 328 -0.44 -7.01 15.21
C HIS A 328 -0.04 -5.53 15.13
N PRO A 329 -0.88 -4.65 14.53
CA PRO A 329 -0.76 -3.21 14.73
C PRO A 329 -0.83 -2.87 16.23
N GLU A 330 0.05 -1.99 16.67
CA GLU A 330 0.17 -1.61 18.09
C GLU A 330 -0.57 -0.29 18.39
N TYR A 331 -1.02 0.44 17.37
CA TYR A 331 -1.69 1.73 17.48
C TYR A 331 -2.56 2.03 16.26
N ILE A 332 -3.44 2.99 16.41
CA ILE A 332 -4.22 3.62 15.33
C ILE A 332 -3.72 5.04 15.16
N ARG A 333 -3.05 5.36 14.03
CA ARG A 333 -2.63 6.73 13.73
C ARG A 333 -3.68 7.44 12.90
N LEU A 334 -4.31 8.46 13.47
CA LEU A 334 -5.30 9.29 12.81
C LEU A 334 -4.61 10.36 11.96
N LEU A 335 -4.84 10.35 10.64
CA LEU A 335 -4.31 11.34 9.71
C LEU A 335 -5.29 12.49 9.46
N GLY A 336 -6.58 12.19 9.42
CA GLY A 336 -7.60 13.21 9.22
C GLY A 336 -9.02 12.68 9.32
N MET A 337 -9.97 13.61 9.43
CA MET A 337 -11.40 13.31 9.50
C MET A 337 -12.22 14.54 9.15
N ASN A 338 -13.46 14.31 8.69
CA ASN A 338 -14.47 15.34 8.56
C ASN A 338 -15.36 15.40 9.85
N LYS A 339 -16.40 16.24 9.84
CA LYS A 339 -17.30 16.39 10.98
C LYS A 339 -17.96 15.06 11.40
N LYS A 340 -18.46 14.26 10.44
CA LYS A 340 -19.07 12.94 10.73
C LYS A 340 -18.04 11.95 11.28
N GLY A 341 -16.84 11.93 10.70
CA GLY A 341 -15.71 11.12 11.17
C GLY A 341 -15.32 11.45 12.60
N ARG A 342 -15.36 12.75 12.97
CA ARG A 342 -15.12 13.20 14.36
C ARG A 342 -16.15 12.66 15.33
N GLU A 343 -17.42 12.68 14.96
CA GLU A 343 -18.51 12.14 15.77
C GLU A 343 -18.35 10.62 15.95
N PHE A 344 -18.02 9.90 14.88
CA PHE A 344 -17.72 8.47 14.92
C PHE A 344 -16.54 8.16 15.86
N ILE A 345 -15.40 8.81 15.68
CA ILE A 345 -14.24 8.63 16.56
C ILE A 345 -14.55 8.93 18.01
N HIS A 346 -15.35 9.97 18.28
CA HIS A 346 -15.79 10.29 19.64
C HIS A 346 -16.61 9.16 20.27
N GLN A 347 -17.51 8.52 19.50
CA GLN A 347 -18.30 7.38 19.97
C GLN A 347 -17.41 6.15 20.24
N GLN A 348 -16.47 5.85 19.33
CA GLN A 348 -15.61 4.67 19.43
C GLN A 348 -14.48 4.79 20.47
N LYS A 349 -14.05 6.00 20.77
CA LYS A 349 -12.81 6.26 21.55
C LYS A 349 -12.71 5.51 22.88
N LYS A 350 -13.83 5.25 23.55
CA LYS A 350 -13.83 4.55 24.84
C LYS A 350 -13.62 3.04 24.70
N ASP A 351 -13.98 2.48 23.53
CA ASP A 351 -13.99 1.05 23.27
C ASP A 351 -12.77 0.61 22.41
N LEU A 352 -11.92 1.59 22.00
CA LEU A 352 -10.71 1.27 21.24
C LEU A 352 -9.74 0.44 22.08
N SER A 353 -9.39 -0.72 21.56
CA SER A 353 -8.40 -1.62 22.18
C SER A 353 -6.94 -1.22 21.89
N LEU A 354 -6.71 -0.31 20.95
CA LEU A 354 -5.41 0.23 20.58
C LEU A 354 -5.36 1.73 20.88
N PRO A 355 -4.19 2.28 21.26
CA PRO A 355 -4.02 3.71 21.47
C PRO A 355 -4.27 4.48 20.16
N LEU A 356 -5.09 5.53 20.22
CA LEU A 356 -5.34 6.44 19.12
C LEU A 356 -4.32 7.59 19.14
N ILE A 357 -3.45 7.62 18.15
CA ILE A 357 -2.39 8.62 18.02
C ILE A 357 -2.88 9.75 17.10
N SER A 358 -3.06 10.94 17.65
CA SER A 358 -3.34 12.18 16.92
C SER A 358 -2.12 13.09 16.77
N LYS A 359 -1.11 12.91 17.63
CA LYS A 359 0.18 13.63 17.58
C LYS A 359 1.30 12.66 17.91
N LEU A 360 2.40 12.69 17.14
CA LEU A 360 3.55 11.82 17.37
C LEU A 360 4.22 12.03 18.72
N SER A 361 4.20 13.26 19.27
CA SER A 361 4.78 13.58 20.57
C SER A 361 4.13 12.82 21.74
N SER A 362 2.90 12.33 21.56
CA SER A 362 2.18 11.53 22.58
C SER A 362 2.25 10.02 22.36
N ALA A 363 2.93 9.57 21.32
CA ALA A 363 3.02 8.16 20.96
C ALA A 363 4.19 7.46 21.64
N ASP A 364 4.09 6.13 21.78
CA ASP A 364 5.26 5.31 22.13
C ASP A 364 6.28 5.38 20.98
N GLN A 365 7.42 6.01 21.27
CA GLN A 365 8.47 6.26 20.28
C GLN A 365 9.07 4.97 19.70
N LYS A 366 9.05 3.87 20.44
CA LYS A 366 9.49 2.56 19.95
C LYS A 366 8.50 2.02 18.94
N ALA A 367 7.20 2.07 19.23
CA ALA A 367 6.16 1.57 18.33
C ALA A 367 6.16 2.30 16.98
N ILE A 368 6.27 3.64 16.98
CA ILE A 368 6.22 4.46 15.77
C ILE A 368 7.56 4.65 15.05
N SER A 369 8.66 4.10 15.58
CA SER A 369 10.01 4.42 15.09
C SER A 369 10.24 4.14 13.61
N LEU A 370 9.62 3.10 13.03
CA LEU A 370 9.72 2.80 11.60
C LEU A 370 8.94 3.80 10.75
N ASP A 371 7.78 4.27 11.20
CA ASP A 371 7.00 5.27 10.47
C ASP A 371 7.69 6.63 10.45
N VAL A 372 8.29 7.01 11.59
CA VAL A 372 9.10 8.23 11.68
C VAL A 372 10.31 8.14 10.76
N LYS A 373 11.06 7.02 10.83
CA LYS A 373 12.21 6.79 9.96
C LYS A 373 11.82 6.80 8.47
N ALA A 374 10.69 6.19 8.13
CA ALA A 374 10.16 6.23 6.76
C ALA A 374 9.85 7.67 6.31
N ALA A 375 9.24 8.48 7.18
CA ALA A 375 8.97 9.89 6.88
C ALA A 375 10.26 10.71 6.71
N GLU A 376 11.26 10.49 7.56
CA GLU A 376 12.58 11.12 7.46
C GLU A 376 13.24 10.81 6.13
N ILE A 377 13.31 9.52 5.76
CA ILE A 377 13.87 9.06 4.49
C ILE A 377 13.07 9.57 3.30
N TYR A 378 11.74 9.57 3.39
CA TYR A 378 10.89 10.11 2.33
C TYR A 378 11.20 11.60 2.06
N SER A 379 11.46 12.39 3.09
CA SER A 379 11.81 13.80 2.93
C SER A 379 13.09 14.02 2.11
N LEU A 380 14.03 13.07 2.16
CA LEU A 380 15.31 13.16 1.44
C LEU A 380 15.15 13.06 -0.09
N GLY A 381 14.02 12.60 -0.58
CA GLY A 381 13.69 12.65 -2.01
C GLY A 381 13.48 14.06 -2.56
N LEU A 382 13.30 15.05 -1.69
CA LEU A 382 13.24 16.47 -2.08
C LEU A 382 14.65 17.06 -2.13
N GLN A 383 14.96 17.82 -3.17
CA GLN A 383 16.29 18.44 -3.31
C GLN A 383 16.43 19.71 -2.44
N ASN A 384 15.36 20.47 -2.29
CA ASN A 384 15.34 21.71 -1.53
C ASN A 384 15.34 21.41 -0.02
N SER A 385 16.35 21.92 0.70
CA SER A 385 16.52 21.69 2.14
C SER A 385 15.40 22.34 2.99
N SER A 386 14.87 23.47 2.56
CA SER A 386 13.74 24.13 3.25
C SER A 386 12.46 23.30 3.11
N ALA A 387 12.20 22.76 1.91
CA ALA A 387 11.09 21.84 1.66
C ALA A 387 11.20 20.56 2.49
N ARG A 388 12.42 19.97 2.59
CA ARG A 388 12.67 18.83 3.49
C ARG A 388 12.32 19.15 4.93
N LYS A 389 12.84 20.27 5.45
CA LYS A 389 12.57 20.69 6.83
C LYS A 389 11.08 20.88 7.08
N LYS A 390 10.35 21.47 6.12
CA LYS A 390 8.90 21.67 6.21
C LYS A 390 8.15 20.34 6.27
N LEU A 391 8.49 19.39 5.40
CA LEU A 391 7.87 18.07 5.37
C LEU A 391 8.13 17.27 6.66
N LEU A 392 9.37 17.31 7.18
CA LEU A 392 9.71 16.72 8.47
C LEU A 392 8.99 17.38 9.64
N HIS A 393 8.91 18.70 9.66
CA HIS A 393 8.17 19.43 10.69
C HIS A 393 6.69 19.04 10.66
N GLN A 394 6.09 18.90 9.47
CA GLN A 394 4.72 18.46 9.31
C GLN A 394 4.51 17.08 9.93
N GLU A 395 5.43 16.13 9.78
CA GLU A 395 5.32 14.80 10.38
C GLU A 395 5.15 14.83 11.90
N TRP A 396 5.88 15.72 12.57
CA TRP A 396 5.87 15.82 14.03
C TRP A 396 4.77 16.73 14.59
N SER A 397 4.42 17.79 13.87
CA SER A 397 3.55 18.84 14.37
C SER A 397 2.13 18.83 13.83
N GLN A 398 1.89 18.14 12.67
CA GLN A 398 0.58 18.14 12.02
C GLN A 398 -0.46 17.43 12.89
N PRO A 399 -1.49 18.13 13.37
CA PRO A 399 -2.66 17.48 13.92
C PRO A 399 -3.44 16.77 12.80
N PRO A 400 -4.38 15.88 13.12
CA PRO A 400 -5.26 15.31 12.11
C PRO A 400 -5.94 16.41 11.28
N ILE A 401 -5.92 16.25 9.96
CA ILE A 401 -6.56 17.19 9.04
C ILE A 401 -8.07 17.20 9.30
N MET A 402 -8.65 18.39 9.42
CA MET A 402 -10.08 18.59 9.61
C MET A 402 -10.67 19.32 8.42
N ILE A 403 -11.77 18.82 7.86
CA ILE A 403 -12.55 19.49 6.81
C ILE A 403 -14.02 19.59 7.21
#